data_c053bed4086731a4765a8b5a1a44354e
#
_entry.id   c053bed4086731a4765a8b5a1a44354e
#
_cell.length_a   1.000
_cell.length_b   1.000
_cell.length_c   1.000
_cell.angle_alpha   90.00
_cell.angle_beta   90.00
_cell.angle_gamma   90.00
#
_symmetry.space_group_name_H-M   'P 1'
#
loop_
_entity.id
_entity.type
_entity.pdbx_description
1 polymer ?
#
loop_
_entity_poly.entity_id
_entity_poly.type
_entity_poly.pdbx_seq_one_letter_code
_entity_poly.pdbx_strand_id
1 'polypeptide(L)'
;MKNNFLTTLIVLIFLTSCIGTSSTGIFGTGVTIAMDPRTLGTQIDDSIMDKSLDAKLLTVNKNYFFSVKTKVIDGRIFITGKVDTVEEKLNITKMAWEIKGARSVKNDLKIKDKFNFKQSAKDIL
;
A
#
# COMPACT_ATOMS: atom_id res chain seq x y z
N MET A 1 -10.64 15.30 50.98
CA MET A 1 -10.68 16.36 49.95
C MET A 1 -9.42 16.44 49.08
N LYS A 2 -8.23 16.25 49.63
CA LYS A 2 -6.97 16.39 48.88
C LYS A 2 -6.78 15.33 47.82
N ASN A 3 -7.26 14.10 48.01
CA ASN A 3 -7.11 13.00 47.06
C ASN A 3 -8.05 13.10 45.85
N ASN A 4 -9.24 13.70 46.03
CA ASN A 4 -10.21 13.84 44.97
C ASN A 4 -9.81 14.91 43.95
N PHE A 5 -9.08 15.93 44.38
CA PHE A 5 -8.56 16.96 43.49
C PHE A 5 -7.50 16.41 42.55
N LEU A 6 -6.61 15.57 43.07
CA LEU A 6 -5.57 14.91 42.26
C LEU A 6 -6.17 13.93 41.26
N THR A 7 -7.17 13.15 41.67
CA THR A 7 -7.87 12.21 40.77
C THR A 7 -8.64 12.95 39.67
N THR A 8 -9.30 14.06 40.02
CA THR A 8 -10.01 14.89 39.05
C THR A 8 -9.04 15.53 38.06
N LEU A 9 -7.88 15.98 38.52
CA LEU A 9 -6.84 16.55 37.66
C LEU A 9 -6.27 15.52 36.67
N ILE A 10 -6.04 14.29 37.13
CA ILE A 10 -5.55 13.19 36.30
C ILE A 10 -6.59 12.81 35.21
N VAL A 11 -7.87 12.74 35.62
CA VAL A 11 -8.96 12.47 34.66
C VAL A 11 -9.08 13.58 33.62
N LEU A 12 -8.91 14.84 33.99
CA LEU A 12 -8.94 15.96 33.04
C LEU A 12 -7.81 15.90 32.02
N ILE A 13 -6.61 15.47 32.44
CA ILE A 13 -5.44 15.32 31.55
C ILE A 13 -5.66 14.19 30.52
N PHE A 14 -6.33 13.10 30.92
CA PHE A 14 -6.66 12.02 30.01
C PHE A 14 -7.76 12.36 28.98
N LEU A 15 -8.68 13.28 29.34
CA LEU A 15 -9.73 13.74 28.44
C LEU A 15 -9.23 14.67 27.32
N THR A 16 -8.12 15.37 27.52
CA THR A 16 -7.52 16.22 26.48
C THR A 16 -6.64 15.44 25.47
N SER A 17 -6.32 14.21 25.78
CA SER A 17 -5.49 13.33 24.93
C SER A 17 -6.24 12.80 23.68
N CYS A 18 -7.55 13.01 23.58
CA CYS A 18 -8.36 12.50 22.46
C CYS A 18 -8.60 13.52 21.34
N ILE A 19 -8.14 14.76 21.50
CA ILE A 19 -8.07 15.68 20.36
C ILE A 19 -6.69 15.50 19.75
N GLY A 20 -6.54 14.40 19.03
CA GLY A 20 -5.42 14.20 18.14
C GLY A 20 -5.40 15.32 17.13
N THR A 21 -4.64 16.34 17.38
CA THR A 21 -4.18 17.27 16.37
C THR A 21 -3.15 16.57 15.49
N SER A 22 -3.56 15.48 14.82
CA SER A 22 -2.90 15.19 13.58
C SER A 22 -3.34 16.30 12.63
N SER A 23 -2.46 17.22 12.35
CA SER A 23 -2.62 18.25 11.32
C SER A 23 -2.87 17.65 9.92
N THR A 24 -2.77 16.37 9.79
CA THR A 24 -3.26 15.51 8.70
C THR A 24 -4.72 15.06 8.89
N GLY A 25 -5.39 15.50 9.95
CA GLY A 25 -6.79 15.23 10.19
C GLY A 25 -7.68 15.71 9.05
N ILE A 26 -8.90 15.92 9.33
CA ILE A 26 -10.01 16.25 8.42
C ILE A 26 -9.67 17.29 7.34
N PHE A 27 -8.83 18.28 7.65
CA PHE A 27 -8.44 19.33 6.69
C PHE A 27 -7.34 18.88 5.71
N GLY A 28 -6.34 18.11 6.13
CA GLY A 28 -5.29 17.61 5.25
C GLY A 28 -5.82 16.62 4.22
N THR A 29 -6.68 15.72 4.62
CA THR A 29 -7.34 14.77 3.72
C THR A 29 -8.31 15.47 2.78
N GLY A 30 -9.09 16.45 3.27
CA GLY A 30 -10.02 17.23 2.46
C GLY A 30 -9.32 18.06 1.38
N VAL A 31 -8.19 18.70 1.70
CA VAL A 31 -7.40 19.47 0.74
C VAL A 31 -6.77 18.57 -0.33
N THR A 32 -6.26 17.40 0.05
CA THR A 32 -5.69 16.44 -0.90
C THR A 32 -6.74 15.94 -1.88
N ILE A 33 -7.94 15.63 -1.41
CA ILE A 33 -9.06 15.21 -2.26
C ILE A 33 -9.49 16.34 -3.20
N ALA A 34 -9.53 17.59 -2.72
CA ALA A 34 -9.94 18.75 -3.52
C ALA A 34 -8.91 19.09 -4.62
N MET A 35 -7.63 18.77 -4.42
CA MET A 35 -6.56 19.00 -5.40
C MET A 35 -6.41 17.86 -6.41
N ASP A 36 -6.95 16.67 -6.12
CA ASP A 36 -6.92 15.56 -7.05
C ASP A 36 -8.00 15.76 -8.13
N PRO A 37 -7.63 15.81 -9.43
CA PRO A 37 -8.59 16.03 -10.52
C PRO A 37 -9.58 14.88 -10.71
N ARG A 38 -9.38 13.75 -10.04
CA ARG A 38 -10.30 12.61 -10.08
C ARG A 38 -11.50 12.85 -9.18
N THR A 39 -12.66 12.30 -9.57
CA THR A 39 -13.85 12.34 -8.71
C THR A 39 -13.64 11.49 -7.45
N LEU A 40 -14.37 11.81 -6.38
CA LEU A 40 -14.37 11.02 -5.15
C LEU A 40 -14.75 9.55 -5.42
N GLY A 41 -15.73 9.31 -6.27
CA GLY A 41 -16.14 7.97 -6.67
C GLY A 41 -15.01 7.19 -7.30
N THR A 42 -14.28 7.79 -8.24
CA THR A 42 -13.12 7.16 -8.89
C THR A 42 -12.00 6.84 -7.88
N GLN A 43 -11.74 7.74 -6.92
CA GLN A 43 -10.73 7.50 -5.89
C GLN A 43 -11.11 6.34 -4.96
N ILE A 44 -12.40 6.22 -4.61
CA ILE A 44 -12.91 5.11 -3.80
C ILE A 44 -12.82 3.80 -4.58
N ASP A 45 -13.23 3.79 -5.84
CA ASP A 45 -13.17 2.60 -6.70
C ASP A 45 -11.71 2.14 -6.88
N ASP A 46 -10.80 3.06 -7.16
CA ASP A 46 -9.36 2.78 -7.25
C ASP A 46 -8.80 2.17 -5.96
N SER A 47 -9.23 2.70 -4.80
CA SER A 47 -8.80 2.17 -3.50
C SER A 47 -9.33 0.76 -3.23
N ILE A 48 -10.57 0.47 -3.61
CA ILE A 48 -11.17 -0.86 -3.49
C ILE A 48 -10.43 -1.85 -4.39
N MET A 49 -10.12 -1.46 -5.62
CA MET A 49 -9.36 -2.28 -6.57
C MET A 49 -7.96 -2.59 -6.05
N ASP A 50 -7.26 -1.59 -5.53
CA ASP A 50 -5.92 -1.73 -4.96
C ASP A 50 -5.92 -2.71 -3.79
N LYS A 51 -6.82 -2.54 -2.83
CA LYS A 51 -6.96 -3.44 -1.68
C LYS A 51 -7.41 -4.85 -2.07
N SER A 52 -8.22 -4.98 -3.09
CA SER A 52 -8.65 -6.28 -3.62
C SER A 52 -7.47 -7.05 -4.23
N LEU A 53 -6.61 -6.36 -4.95
CA LEU A 53 -5.39 -6.96 -5.51
C LEU A 53 -4.39 -7.31 -4.42
N ASP A 54 -4.16 -6.44 -3.46
CA ASP A 54 -3.28 -6.71 -2.30
C ASP A 54 -3.75 -7.96 -1.53
N ALA A 55 -5.04 -8.08 -1.25
CA ALA A 55 -5.63 -9.24 -0.57
C ALA A 55 -5.45 -10.52 -1.39
N LYS A 56 -5.62 -10.45 -2.71
CA LYS A 56 -5.42 -11.58 -3.62
C LYS A 56 -3.96 -12.03 -3.65
N LEU A 57 -3.03 -11.10 -3.72
CA LEU A 57 -1.59 -11.38 -3.65
C LEU A 57 -1.21 -12.04 -2.32
N LEU A 58 -1.72 -11.54 -1.20
CA LEU A 58 -1.49 -12.10 0.13
C LEU A 58 -2.01 -13.54 0.26
N THR A 59 -3.15 -13.83 -0.34
CA THR A 59 -3.77 -15.17 -0.31
C THR A 59 -2.93 -16.20 -1.06
N VAL A 60 -2.33 -15.80 -2.17
CA VAL A 60 -1.51 -16.69 -3.01
C VAL A 60 -0.13 -16.90 -2.40
N ASN A 61 0.53 -15.84 -1.99
CA ASN A 61 1.86 -15.90 -1.37
C ASN A 61 2.11 -14.68 -0.48
N LYS A 62 2.33 -14.91 0.80
CA LYS A 62 2.62 -13.85 1.77
C LYS A 62 3.83 -12.99 1.38
N ASN A 63 4.81 -13.57 0.70
CA ASN A 63 6.00 -12.84 0.25
C ASN A 63 5.65 -11.78 -0.79
N TYR A 64 4.62 -11.96 -1.60
CA TYR A 64 4.18 -10.97 -2.58
C TYR A 64 3.72 -9.69 -1.90
N PHE A 65 3.05 -9.78 -0.76
CA PHE A 65 2.62 -8.61 -0.01
C PHE A 65 3.78 -7.68 0.39
N PHE A 66 4.95 -8.24 0.65
CA PHE A 66 6.15 -7.46 1.03
C PHE A 66 7.00 -7.05 -0.18
N SER A 67 7.06 -7.87 -1.22
CA SER A 67 7.96 -7.69 -2.36
C SER A 67 7.31 -6.99 -3.55
N VAL A 68 5.98 -6.99 -3.62
CA VAL A 68 5.20 -6.39 -4.70
C VAL A 68 4.43 -5.19 -4.16
N LYS A 69 4.45 -4.10 -4.88
CA LYS A 69 3.68 -2.89 -4.60
C LYS A 69 2.69 -2.65 -5.71
N THR A 70 1.45 -2.40 -5.34
CA THR A 70 0.38 -2.08 -6.27
C THR A 70 -0.04 -0.63 -6.11
N LYS A 71 -0.58 -0.05 -7.14
CA LYS A 71 -1.24 1.24 -7.13
C LYS A 71 -2.27 1.29 -8.25
N VAL A 72 -3.46 1.77 -7.93
CA VAL A 72 -4.52 1.96 -8.93
C VAL A 72 -4.81 3.45 -9.11
N ILE A 73 -4.90 3.89 -10.35
CA ILE A 73 -5.21 5.27 -10.72
C ILE A 73 -6.14 5.24 -11.94
N ASP A 74 -7.37 5.68 -11.74
CA ASP A 74 -8.42 5.69 -12.78
C ASP A 74 -8.58 4.31 -13.46
N GLY A 75 -8.65 3.25 -12.66
CA GLY A 75 -8.77 1.88 -13.12
C GLY A 75 -7.51 1.29 -13.77
N ARG A 76 -6.42 2.04 -13.81
CA ARG A 76 -5.12 1.58 -14.30
C ARG A 76 -4.30 1.04 -13.16
N ILE A 77 -3.93 -0.22 -13.24
CA ILE A 77 -3.17 -0.93 -12.20
C ILE A 77 -1.67 -0.86 -12.54
N PHE A 78 -0.90 -0.33 -11.63
CA PHE A 78 0.56 -0.28 -11.71
C PHE A 78 1.13 -1.27 -10.68
N ILE A 79 2.03 -2.13 -11.12
CA ILE A 79 2.65 -3.16 -10.29
C ILE A 79 4.16 -2.98 -10.35
N THR A 80 4.79 -2.82 -9.20
CA THR A 80 6.24 -2.64 -9.08
C THR A 80 6.80 -3.55 -7.99
N GLY A 81 8.10 -3.76 -7.99
CA GLY A 81 8.77 -4.59 -7.00
C GLY A 81 9.66 -5.66 -7.62
N LYS A 82 9.88 -6.73 -6.87
CA LYS A 82 10.75 -7.85 -7.29
C LYS A 82 10.10 -9.18 -7.02
N VAL A 83 10.23 -10.10 -7.96
CA VAL A 83 9.80 -11.50 -7.89
C VAL A 83 10.94 -12.43 -8.24
N ASP A 84 10.82 -13.71 -7.91
CA ASP A 84 11.91 -14.67 -8.11
C ASP A 84 11.94 -15.24 -9.55
N THR A 85 10.76 -15.30 -10.21
CA THR A 85 10.64 -15.94 -11.53
C THR A 85 9.78 -15.14 -12.51
N VAL A 86 9.94 -15.40 -13.80
CA VAL A 86 9.08 -14.86 -14.86
C VAL A 86 7.65 -15.36 -14.70
N GLU A 87 7.48 -16.59 -14.25
CA GLU A 87 6.18 -17.20 -14.03
C GLU A 87 5.37 -16.46 -12.97
N GLU A 88 6.01 -16.10 -11.84
CA GLU A 88 5.40 -15.27 -10.80
C GLU A 88 4.94 -13.92 -11.36
N LYS A 89 5.79 -13.26 -12.16
CA LYS A 89 5.45 -12.01 -12.84
C LYS A 89 4.21 -12.15 -13.71
N LEU A 90 4.10 -13.23 -14.47
CA LEU A 90 2.94 -13.50 -15.32
C LEU A 90 1.68 -13.80 -14.51
N ASN A 91 1.80 -14.58 -13.44
CA ASN A 91 0.68 -14.90 -12.55
C ASN A 91 0.12 -13.65 -11.87
N ILE A 92 0.98 -12.76 -11.40
CA ILE A 92 0.57 -11.49 -10.81
C ILE A 92 -0.14 -10.61 -11.86
N THR A 93 0.34 -10.60 -13.11
CA THR A 93 -0.34 -9.89 -14.19
C THR A 93 -1.75 -10.41 -14.43
N LYS A 94 -1.93 -11.74 -14.45
CA LYS A 94 -3.25 -12.37 -14.59
C LYS A 94 -4.18 -11.98 -13.45
N MET A 95 -3.69 -12.08 -12.20
CA MET A 95 -4.47 -11.69 -11.03
C MET A 95 -4.92 -10.24 -11.09
N ALA A 96 -4.09 -9.33 -11.60
CA ALA A 96 -4.45 -7.93 -11.76
C ALA A 96 -5.56 -7.72 -12.80
N TRP A 97 -5.52 -8.45 -13.91
CA TRP A 97 -6.59 -8.40 -14.91
C TRP A 97 -7.94 -8.95 -14.44
N GLU A 98 -7.93 -9.83 -13.44
CA GLU A 98 -9.14 -10.38 -12.84
C GLU A 98 -9.82 -9.42 -11.85
N ILE A 99 -9.18 -8.29 -11.51
CA ILE A 99 -9.77 -7.28 -10.66
C ILE A 99 -10.88 -6.55 -11.42
N LYS A 100 -12.07 -6.54 -10.85
CA LYS A 100 -13.23 -5.89 -11.46
C LYS A 100 -12.95 -4.38 -11.61
N GLY A 101 -13.12 -3.87 -12.81
CA GLY A 101 -12.89 -2.47 -13.15
C GLY A 101 -11.50 -2.16 -13.70
N ALA A 102 -10.60 -3.16 -13.79
CA ALA A 102 -9.29 -2.99 -14.39
C ALA A 102 -9.38 -2.55 -15.85
N ARG A 103 -8.86 -1.38 -16.17
CA ARG A 103 -8.79 -0.82 -17.52
C ARG A 103 -7.48 -1.14 -18.22
N SER A 104 -6.40 -1.12 -17.47
CA SER A 104 -5.07 -1.50 -17.93
C SER A 104 -4.21 -2.00 -16.79
N VAL A 105 -3.24 -2.85 -17.11
CA VAL A 105 -2.25 -3.37 -16.16
C VAL A 105 -0.87 -3.06 -16.69
N LYS A 106 -0.10 -2.29 -15.95
CA LYS A 106 1.32 -2.04 -16.19
C LYS A 106 2.14 -2.79 -15.16
N ASN A 107 2.84 -3.83 -15.60
CA ASN A 107 3.66 -4.67 -14.75
C ASN A 107 5.15 -4.37 -14.96
N ASP A 108 5.71 -3.58 -14.04
CA ASP A 108 7.13 -3.21 -13.96
C ASP A 108 7.90 -4.06 -12.93
N LEU A 109 7.43 -5.27 -12.61
CA LEU A 109 8.14 -6.19 -11.73
C LEU A 109 9.47 -6.60 -12.33
N LYS A 110 10.50 -6.53 -11.51
CA LYS A 110 11.85 -7.02 -11.83
C LYS A 110 12.04 -8.42 -11.27
N ILE A 111 12.74 -9.27 -11.99
CA ILE A 111 13.14 -10.58 -11.49
C ILE A 111 14.39 -10.38 -10.64
N LYS A 112 14.43 -11.00 -9.46
CA LYS A 112 15.60 -10.97 -8.58
C LYS A 112 16.75 -11.69 -9.29
N ASP A 113 17.86 -10.98 -9.46
CA ASP A 113 19.10 -11.63 -9.89
C ASP A 113 19.55 -12.57 -8.77
N LYS A 114 19.61 -13.85 -9.08
CA LYS A 114 20.28 -14.80 -8.19
C LYS A 114 21.75 -14.40 -8.22
N PHE A 115 22.22 -13.76 -7.15
CA PHE A 115 23.63 -13.41 -7.00
C PHE A 115 24.48 -14.67 -7.17
N ASN A 116 25.11 -14.80 -8.32
CA ASN A 116 25.95 -15.94 -8.61
C ASN A 116 27.36 -15.65 -8.10
N PHE A 117 27.60 -15.98 -6.81
CA PHE A 117 28.88 -15.77 -6.14
C PHE A 117 30.05 -16.38 -6.94
N LYS A 118 29.83 -17.47 -7.66
CA LYS A 118 30.82 -18.10 -8.55
C LYS A 118 31.22 -17.20 -9.72
N GLN A 119 30.28 -16.45 -10.28
CA GLN A 119 30.55 -15.55 -11.40
C GLN A 119 31.32 -14.32 -10.93
N SER A 120 30.89 -13.72 -9.83
CA SER A 120 31.56 -12.55 -9.25
C SER A 120 32.99 -12.86 -8.79
N ALA A 121 33.24 -14.06 -8.27
CA ALA A 121 34.62 -14.48 -7.91
C ALA A 121 35.53 -14.67 -9.13
N LYS A 122 34.96 -15.02 -10.29
CA LYS A 122 35.69 -15.15 -11.57
C LYS A 122 36.06 -13.80 -12.18
N ASP A 123 35.22 -12.79 -11.99
CA ASP A 123 35.43 -11.45 -12.55
C ASP A 123 36.41 -10.60 -11.70
N ILE A 124 36.75 -11.06 -10.50
CA ILE A 124 37.72 -10.42 -9.60
C ILE A 124 39.12 -11.04 -9.73
N LEU A 125 39.25 -12.21 -10.29
CA LEU A 125 40.52 -12.92 -10.54
C LEU A 125 40.99 -12.73 -11.96
#